data_576349c1e150c3c8f739c7b894207fab
#
_entry.id   576349c1e150c3c8f739c7b894207fab
#
_cell.length_a   1.000
_cell.length_b   1.000
_cell.length_c   1.000
_cell.angle_alpha   90.00
_cell.angle_beta   90.00
_cell.angle_gamma   90.00
#
_symmetry.space_group_name_H-M   'P 1'
#
loop_
_entity.id
_entity.type
_entity.pdbx_description
1 polymer ?
#
loop_
_entity_poly.entity_id
_entity_poly.type
_entity_poly.pdbx_seq_one_letter_code
_entity_poly.pdbx_strand_id
1 'polypeptide(L)'
;MRFVHISDNHLGFRQFGLFERENDFYDVFDRAVEEIIKERPDFVIHSGDLFEASRPPTRALLLVQRSFSRLKDENIPIYAIPGNHDTIMRKNTYPPQILYEMFGLKLISKKNPFYVQDGVFIGGSPYISKYYSKSLKERIKFLGERSKDYDKSILVLHQAIDKYLPHEFELKIGDLPKCFDYYALGHIHNRIIDDFGRGRLAYSGSTEIWKIDELKNYKKKGKGFYLVDLDGDIPDVQGVNLEMSREVIEEKIEFSEFEEDIGRLKRYIEEMETMPILYLTVKGDFDRSFVHKKLIDSLSNIS
;
A
#
# COMPACT_ATOMS: atom_id res chain seq x y z
N MET A 1 -3.06 -23.50 0.16
CA MET A 1 -1.90 -22.62 -0.21
C MET A 1 -2.16 -21.21 0.29
N ARG A 2 -1.25 -20.70 1.13
CA ARG A 2 -1.41 -19.38 1.76
C ARG A 2 -0.38 -18.40 1.23
N PHE A 3 -0.78 -17.17 0.92
CA PHE A 3 0.13 -16.13 0.49
C PHE A 3 -0.20 -14.79 1.14
N VAL A 4 0.78 -13.87 1.13
CA VAL A 4 0.61 -12.49 1.56
C VAL A 4 0.36 -11.59 0.36
N HIS A 5 -0.62 -10.70 0.49
CA HIS A 5 -0.86 -9.60 -0.45
C HIS A 5 -0.59 -8.26 0.24
N ILE A 6 0.44 -7.55 -0.20
CA ILE A 6 0.90 -6.25 0.31
C ILE A 6 1.12 -5.28 -0.84
N SER A 7 0.95 -3.98 -0.61
CA SER A 7 1.19 -2.91 -1.59
C SER A 7 1.41 -1.56 -0.93
N ASP A 8 1.72 -0.56 -1.74
CA ASP A 8 1.68 0.86 -1.38
C ASP A 8 2.49 1.19 -0.11
N ASN A 9 3.76 0.71 -0.06
CA ASN A 9 4.66 0.96 1.06
C ASN A 9 5.30 2.35 1.00
N HIS A 10 5.43 2.94 -0.18
CA HIS A 10 5.96 4.29 -0.40
C HIS A 10 7.28 4.58 0.31
N LEU A 11 8.21 3.63 0.29
CA LEU A 11 9.51 3.77 0.95
C LEU A 11 10.29 4.95 0.38
N GLY A 12 10.72 5.84 1.28
CA GLY A 12 11.36 7.11 0.94
C GLY A 12 10.40 8.30 0.92
N PHE A 13 9.11 8.11 1.28
CA PHE A 13 8.18 9.22 1.42
C PHE A 13 8.47 10.04 2.66
N ARG A 14 8.87 11.29 2.43
CA ARG A 14 9.08 12.27 3.50
C ARG A 14 7.83 13.12 3.69
N GLN A 15 6.82 12.54 4.31
CA GLN A 15 5.55 13.22 4.57
C GLN A 15 5.79 14.49 5.40
N PHE A 16 5.16 15.60 5.00
CA PHE A 16 5.37 16.95 5.57
C PHE A 16 6.82 17.47 5.51
N GLY A 17 7.70 16.85 4.72
CA GLY A 17 9.13 17.17 4.68
C GLY A 17 9.93 16.68 5.90
N LEU A 18 9.31 15.90 6.79
CA LEU A 18 9.90 15.45 8.05
C LEU A 18 10.66 14.12 7.87
N PHE A 19 11.88 14.08 8.39
CA PHE A 19 12.71 12.88 8.36
C PHE A 19 12.16 11.76 9.25
N GLU A 20 11.54 12.11 10.36
CA GLU A 20 10.87 11.20 11.27
C GLU A 20 9.75 10.44 10.56
N ARG A 21 8.99 11.13 9.69
CA ARG A 21 7.93 10.48 8.90
C ARG A 21 8.48 9.52 7.85
N GLU A 22 9.61 9.83 7.25
CA GLU A 22 10.30 8.87 6.36
C GLU A 22 10.72 7.62 7.13
N ASN A 23 11.18 7.76 8.38
CA ASN A 23 11.51 6.62 9.25
C ASN A 23 10.29 5.77 9.58
N ASP A 24 9.14 6.39 9.85
CA ASP A 24 7.91 5.66 10.19
C ASP A 24 7.51 4.69 9.05
N PHE A 25 7.64 5.11 7.78
CA PHE A 25 7.39 4.23 6.62
C PHE A 25 8.38 3.06 6.58
N TYR A 26 9.64 3.28 6.94
CA TYR A 26 10.65 2.23 7.01
C TYR A 26 10.38 1.24 8.14
N ASP A 27 10.04 1.74 9.31
CA ASP A 27 9.81 0.93 10.51
C ASP A 27 8.56 0.03 10.34
N VAL A 28 7.48 0.57 9.76
CA VAL A 28 6.28 -0.21 9.48
C VAL A 28 6.54 -1.27 8.40
N PHE A 29 7.35 -0.96 7.40
CA PHE A 29 7.74 -1.96 6.39
C PHE A 29 8.59 -3.09 7.00
N ASP A 30 9.53 -2.78 7.88
CA ASP A 30 10.35 -3.80 8.54
C ASP A 30 9.48 -4.70 9.45
N ARG A 31 8.54 -4.12 10.21
CA ARG A 31 7.51 -4.88 10.95
C ARG A 31 6.67 -5.77 10.04
N ALA A 32 6.28 -5.25 8.86
CA ALA A 32 5.53 -6.05 7.88
C ALA A 32 6.32 -7.30 7.46
N VAL A 33 7.62 -7.15 7.20
CA VAL A 33 8.49 -8.28 6.82
C VAL A 33 8.63 -9.27 7.98
N GLU A 34 8.74 -8.79 9.22
CA GLU A 34 8.77 -9.65 10.42
C GLU A 34 7.50 -10.48 10.56
N GLU A 35 6.34 -9.83 10.44
CA GLU A 35 5.04 -10.54 10.52
C GLU A 35 4.86 -11.52 9.35
N ILE A 36 5.29 -11.16 8.12
CA ILE A 36 5.28 -12.09 6.98
C ILE A 36 6.11 -13.34 7.27
N ILE A 37 7.30 -13.19 7.85
CA ILE A 37 8.16 -14.32 8.21
C ILE A 37 7.49 -15.20 9.29
N LYS A 38 6.83 -14.62 10.28
CA LYS A 38 6.08 -15.35 11.33
C LYS A 38 4.91 -16.14 10.75
N GLU A 39 4.18 -15.56 9.79
CA GLU A 39 3.04 -16.21 9.12
C GLU A 39 3.45 -17.35 8.20
N ARG A 40 4.70 -17.42 7.76
CA ARG A 40 5.26 -18.46 6.89
C ARG A 40 4.38 -18.74 5.66
N PRO A 41 4.09 -17.72 4.83
CA PRO A 41 3.32 -17.93 3.61
C PRO A 41 4.13 -18.70 2.57
N ASP A 42 3.45 -19.35 1.63
CA ASP A 42 4.09 -20.00 0.49
C ASP A 42 4.77 -18.99 -0.45
N PHE A 43 4.25 -17.75 -0.52
CA PHE A 43 4.83 -16.64 -1.27
C PHE A 43 4.23 -15.29 -0.86
N VAL A 44 4.83 -14.20 -1.37
CA VAL A 44 4.32 -12.83 -1.23
C VAL A 44 3.95 -12.27 -2.60
N ILE A 45 2.82 -11.58 -2.69
CA ILE A 45 2.45 -10.73 -3.82
C ILE A 45 2.58 -9.28 -3.38
N HIS A 46 3.38 -8.52 -4.13
CA HIS A 46 3.50 -7.07 -3.97
C HIS A 46 2.85 -6.37 -5.17
N SER A 47 1.69 -5.75 -4.97
CA SER A 47 0.89 -5.17 -6.05
C SER A 47 1.21 -3.68 -6.35
N GLY A 48 2.49 -3.28 -6.21
CA GLY A 48 3.03 -1.99 -6.67
C GLY A 48 3.24 -0.94 -5.58
N ASP A 49 3.90 0.16 -5.96
CA ASP A 49 4.30 1.29 -5.12
C ASP A 49 5.09 0.85 -3.87
N LEU A 50 6.14 0.08 -4.12
CA LEU A 50 7.13 -0.27 -3.09
C LEU A 50 7.90 0.98 -2.64
N PHE A 51 8.24 1.85 -3.58
CA PHE A 51 8.94 3.10 -3.34
C PHE A 51 8.07 4.31 -3.67
N GLU A 52 8.32 5.43 -2.99
CA GLU A 52 7.67 6.70 -3.27
C GLU A 52 8.09 7.31 -4.61
N ALA A 53 9.24 6.94 -5.11
CA ALA A 53 9.75 7.48 -6.37
C ALA A 53 10.54 6.44 -7.15
N SER A 54 10.55 6.60 -8.46
CA SER A 54 11.34 5.75 -9.38
C SER A 54 12.86 5.87 -9.20
N ARG A 55 13.33 6.83 -8.40
CA ARG A 55 14.71 6.97 -7.91
C ARG A 55 14.69 7.08 -6.39
N PRO A 56 14.57 5.95 -5.68
CA PRO A 56 14.44 5.94 -4.24
C PRO A 56 15.74 6.40 -3.55
N PRO A 57 15.65 6.93 -2.31
CA PRO A 57 16.82 7.15 -1.50
C PRO A 57 17.61 5.85 -1.26
N THR A 58 18.94 5.96 -1.16
CA THR A 58 19.82 4.79 -0.90
C THR A 58 19.39 4.00 0.34
N ARG A 59 18.88 4.68 1.37
CA ARG A 59 18.41 4.05 2.59
C ARG A 59 17.20 3.14 2.33
N ALA A 60 16.24 3.58 1.51
CA ALA A 60 15.11 2.74 1.09
C ALA A 60 15.58 1.50 0.32
N LEU A 61 16.54 1.68 -0.61
CA LEU A 61 17.11 0.56 -1.38
C LEU A 61 17.78 -0.47 -0.47
N LEU A 62 18.58 -0.02 0.51
CA LEU A 62 19.25 -0.91 1.47
C LEU A 62 18.26 -1.64 2.39
N LEU A 63 17.20 -0.96 2.83
CA LEU A 63 16.16 -1.59 3.63
C LEU A 63 15.49 -2.74 2.87
N VAL A 64 15.05 -2.49 1.63
CA VAL A 64 14.41 -3.52 0.79
C VAL A 64 15.37 -4.68 0.50
N GLN A 65 16.64 -4.39 0.25
CA GLN A 65 17.66 -5.42 0.06
C GLN A 65 17.74 -6.37 1.27
N ARG A 66 17.85 -5.81 2.48
CA ARG A 66 17.92 -6.59 3.73
C ARG A 66 16.64 -7.40 3.96
N SER A 67 15.48 -6.76 3.77
CA SER A 67 14.16 -7.38 3.95
C SER A 67 13.94 -8.55 2.99
N PHE A 68 14.26 -8.36 1.70
CA PHE A 68 14.09 -9.43 0.71
C PHE A 68 15.14 -10.54 0.85
N SER A 69 16.33 -10.22 1.36
CA SER A 69 17.31 -11.25 1.76
C SER A 69 16.74 -12.14 2.86
N ARG A 70 16.13 -11.56 3.91
CA ARG A 70 15.49 -12.31 5.00
C ARG A 70 14.36 -13.21 4.49
N LEU A 71 13.50 -12.71 3.60
CA LEU A 71 12.42 -13.53 3.00
C LEU A 71 12.99 -14.66 2.15
N LYS A 72 14.06 -14.40 1.39
CA LYS A 72 14.76 -15.43 0.61
C LYS A 72 15.37 -16.51 1.50
N ASP A 73 15.98 -16.14 2.62
CA ASP A 73 16.59 -17.08 3.57
C ASP A 73 15.52 -18.00 4.21
N GLU A 74 14.29 -17.52 4.35
CA GLU A 74 13.12 -18.29 4.79
C GLU A 74 12.42 -19.04 3.63
N ASN A 75 12.97 -19.00 2.40
CA ASN A 75 12.39 -19.59 1.18
C ASN A 75 11.02 -19.03 0.81
N ILE A 76 10.74 -17.78 1.09
CA ILE A 76 9.51 -17.08 0.73
C ILE A 76 9.73 -16.25 -0.54
N PRO A 77 9.31 -16.71 -1.73
CA PRO A 77 9.46 -15.97 -2.97
C PRO A 77 8.50 -14.80 -3.05
N ILE A 78 8.91 -13.73 -3.75
CA ILE A 78 8.15 -12.51 -3.91
C ILE A 78 7.79 -12.32 -5.37
N TYR A 79 6.50 -12.12 -5.68
CA TYR A 79 5.99 -11.74 -7.00
C TYR A 79 5.56 -10.29 -6.96
N ALA A 80 6.18 -9.42 -7.75
CA ALA A 80 5.91 -8.00 -7.69
C ALA A 80 5.63 -7.39 -9.05
N ILE A 81 4.78 -6.35 -9.06
CA ILE A 81 4.63 -5.42 -10.16
C ILE A 81 5.08 -4.03 -9.72
N PRO A 82 5.62 -3.19 -10.61
CA PRO A 82 5.81 -1.77 -10.34
C PRO A 82 4.47 -1.02 -10.33
N GLY A 83 4.32 -0.09 -9.38
CA GLY A 83 3.23 0.88 -9.36
C GLY A 83 3.56 2.16 -10.15
N ASN A 84 2.75 3.19 -9.99
CA ASN A 84 2.96 4.46 -10.69
C ASN A 84 4.14 5.28 -10.14
N HIS A 85 4.41 5.19 -8.83
CA HIS A 85 5.56 5.82 -8.21
C HIS A 85 6.88 5.12 -8.56
N ASP A 86 6.87 3.81 -8.72
CA ASP A 86 8.04 2.99 -9.08
C ASP A 86 8.45 3.14 -10.55
N THR A 87 7.55 3.60 -11.42
CA THR A 87 7.74 3.50 -12.88
C THR A 87 8.26 4.79 -13.49
N ILE A 88 9.33 4.69 -14.29
CA ILE A 88 9.78 5.79 -15.17
C ILE A 88 9.24 5.56 -16.58
N MET A 89 8.42 6.48 -17.07
CA MET A 89 7.86 6.45 -18.44
C MET A 89 8.90 6.88 -19.51
N ARG A 90 10.09 6.25 -19.49
CA ARG A 90 11.15 6.50 -20.50
C ARG A 90 11.60 5.19 -21.11
N LYS A 91 12.02 5.23 -22.39
CA LYS A 91 12.62 4.07 -23.06
C LYS A 91 13.91 3.65 -22.35
N ASN A 92 14.16 2.35 -22.25
CA ASN A 92 15.35 1.73 -21.66
C ASN A 92 15.57 2.04 -20.18
N THR A 93 14.50 2.28 -19.44
CA THR A 93 14.55 2.39 -17.97
C THR A 93 13.90 1.16 -17.35
N TYR A 94 14.43 0.78 -16.19
CA TYR A 94 13.90 -0.32 -15.37
C TYR A 94 13.38 0.25 -14.05
N PRO A 95 12.31 -0.32 -13.49
CA PRO A 95 11.89 0.04 -12.14
C PRO A 95 12.93 -0.43 -11.12
N PRO A 96 13.06 0.26 -9.97
CA PRO A 96 14.07 -0.09 -8.96
C PRO A 96 13.95 -1.52 -8.44
N GLN A 97 12.78 -2.14 -8.51
CA GLN A 97 12.53 -3.52 -8.09
C GLN A 97 13.41 -4.55 -8.83
N ILE A 98 13.90 -4.24 -10.03
CA ILE A 98 14.78 -5.15 -10.80
C ILE A 98 16.07 -5.48 -10.03
N LEU A 99 16.53 -4.59 -9.15
CA LEU A 99 17.72 -4.79 -8.33
C LEU A 99 17.57 -5.99 -7.38
N TYR A 100 16.34 -6.42 -7.11
CA TYR A 100 16.05 -7.44 -6.10
C TYR A 100 15.73 -8.82 -6.69
N GLU A 101 15.82 -9.01 -8.01
CA GLU A 101 15.68 -10.34 -8.62
C GLU A 101 16.71 -11.31 -8.06
N MET A 102 17.93 -10.84 -7.74
CA MET A 102 18.97 -11.65 -7.09
C MET A 102 18.63 -12.06 -5.64
N PHE A 103 17.66 -11.38 -5.02
CA PHE A 103 17.15 -11.67 -3.66
C PHE A 103 15.80 -12.41 -3.68
N GLY A 104 15.46 -13.07 -4.80
CA GLY A 104 14.26 -13.92 -4.90
C GLY A 104 13.01 -13.22 -5.40
N LEU A 105 13.07 -11.92 -5.73
CA LEU A 105 11.95 -11.23 -6.36
C LEU A 105 11.77 -11.70 -7.80
N LYS A 106 10.54 -12.01 -8.17
CA LYS A 106 10.09 -12.32 -9.52
C LYS A 106 9.27 -11.15 -10.06
N LEU A 107 9.91 -10.34 -10.92
CA LEU A 107 9.29 -9.12 -11.45
C LEU A 107 8.32 -9.46 -12.59
N ILE A 108 7.02 -9.25 -12.34
CA ILE A 108 5.99 -9.34 -13.39
C ILE A 108 6.08 -8.08 -14.25
N SER A 109 6.30 -8.28 -15.55
CA SER A 109 6.61 -7.22 -16.48
C SER A 109 5.97 -7.46 -17.85
N LYS A 110 6.25 -6.60 -18.83
CA LYS A 110 5.84 -6.86 -20.21
C LYS A 110 6.52 -8.11 -20.78
N LYS A 111 7.77 -8.38 -20.37
CA LYS A 111 8.57 -9.52 -20.85
C LYS A 111 8.15 -10.83 -20.18
N ASN A 112 7.90 -10.76 -18.87
CA ASN A 112 7.47 -11.89 -18.04
C ASN A 112 6.10 -11.54 -17.43
N PRO A 113 4.98 -11.72 -18.17
CA PRO A 113 3.66 -11.25 -17.73
C PRO A 113 3.01 -12.16 -16.69
N PHE A 114 3.53 -13.35 -16.47
CA PHE A 114 3.06 -14.29 -15.44
C PHE A 114 4.17 -15.24 -15.00
N TYR A 115 3.95 -15.85 -13.85
CA TYR A 115 4.70 -16.97 -13.29
C TYR A 115 3.75 -18.07 -12.85
N VAL A 116 4.29 -19.26 -12.58
CA VAL A 116 3.56 -20.37 -11.96
C VAL A 116 4.28 -20.78 -10.70
N GLN A 117 3.57 -20.83 -9.57
CA GLN A 117 4.08 -21.26 -8.29
C GLN A 117 3.24 -22.43 -7.77
N ASP A 118 3.83 -23.63 -7.71
CA ASP A 118 3.16 -24.85 -7.22
C ASP A 118 1.76 -25.07 -7.82
N GLY A 119 1.65 -24.88 -9.16
CA GLY A 119 0.41 -25.01 -9.90
C GLY A 119 -0.51 -23.79 -9.90
N VAL A 120 -0.21 -22.74 -9.14
CA VAL A 120 -0.99 -21.48 -9.14
C VAL A 120 -0.44 -20.54 -10.20
N PHE A 121 -1.32 -20.05 -11.09
CA PHE A 121 -1.01 -19.00 -12.05
C PHE A 121 -1.00 -17.63 -11.37
N ILE A 122 0.09 -16.89 -11.51
CA ILE A 122 0.26 -15.52 -10.98
C ILE A 122 0.57 -14.61 -12.15
N GLY A 123 -0.45 -13.96 -12.71
CA GLY A 123 -0.30 -13.05 -13.84
C GLY A 123 -0.55 -11.61 -13.45
N GLY A 124 0.07 -10.66 -14.17
CA GLY A 124 -0.15 -9.27 -13.82
C GLY A 124 0.31 -8.25 -14.85
N SER A 125 0.10 -7.00 -14.50
CA SER A 125 0.56 -5.85 -15.27
C SER A 125 1.09 -4.76 -14.33
N PRO A 126 2.28 -4.20 -14.61
CA PRO A 126 2.69 -2.93 -14.03
C PRO A 126 1.62 -1.85 -14.24
N TYR A 127 1.71 -0.78 -13.46
CA TYR A 127 0.85 0.38 -13.67
C TYR A 127 0.88 0.86 -15.13
N ILE A 128 -0.30 1.12 -15.66
CA ILE A 128 -0.52 1.69 -16.99
C ILE A 128 -1.55 2.81 -16.86
N SER A 129 -1.16 4.03 -17.24
CA SER A 129 -2.06 5.18 -17.14
C SER A 129 -3.32 5.02 -18.00
N LYS A 130 -4.38 5.72 -17.62
CA LYS A 130 -5.69 5.74 -18.33
C LYS A 130 -5.56 5.99 -19.83
N TYR A 131 -4.57 6.77 -20.25
CA TYR A 131 -4.30 7.05 -21.67
C TYR A 131 -4.02 5.78 -22.49
N TYR A 132 -3.39 4.77 -21.87
CA TYR A 132 -3.05 3.49 -22.49
C TYR A 132 -3.98 2.35 -22.06
N SER A 133 -5.17 2.65 -21.57
CA SER A 133 -6.14 1.66 -21.05
C SER A 133 -6.47 0.55 -22.03
N LYS A 134 -6.48 0.82 -23.35
CA LYS A 134 -6.69 -0.21 -24.38
C LYS A 134 -5.63 -1.32 -24.30
N SER A 135 -4.36 -0.95 -24.22
CA SER A 135 -3.24 -1.92 -24.12
C SER A 135 -3.31 -2.72 -22.80
N LEU A 136 -3.73 -2.07 -21.71
CA LEU A 136 -3.95 -2.74 -20.43
C LEU A 136 -5.07 -3.79 -20.54
N LYS A 137 -6.20 -3.44 -21.14
CA LYS A 137 -7.34 -4.38 -21.34
C LYS A 137 -6.96 -5.58 -22.19
N GLU A 138 -6.19 -5.36 -23.27
CA GLU A 138 -5.68 -6.43 -24.12
C GLU A 138 -4.77 -7.39 -23.33
N ARG A 139 -3.90 -6.83 -22.45
CA ARG A 139 -3.04 -7.61 -21.58
C ARG A 139 -3.82 -8.41 -20.54
N ILE A 140 -4.79 -7.81 -19.87
CA ILE A 140 -5.66 -8.47 -18.89
C ILE A 140 -6.45 -9.60 -19.55
N LYS A 141 -6.97 -9.38 -20.75
CA LYS A 141 -7.65 -10.42 -21.54
C LYS A 141 -6.71 -11.59 -21.86
N PHE A 142 -5.49 -11.31 -22.32
CA PHE A 142 -4.47 -12.34 -22.55
C PHE A 142 -4.19 -13.17 -21.30
N LEU A 143 -4.01 -12.50 -20.14
CA LEU A 143 -3.79 -13.19 -18.87
C LEU A 143 -4.99 -14.06 -18.48
N GLY A 144 -6.22 -13.56 -18.68
CA GLY A 144 -7.45 -14.32 -18.43
C GLY A 144 -7.59 -15.56 -19.30
N GLU A 145 -7.13 -15.53 -20.57
CA GLU A 145 -7.11 -16.73 -21.42
C GLU A 145 -6.05 -17.73 -20.93
N ARG A 146 -4.85 -17.25 -20.55
CA ARG A 146 -3.78 -18.11 -20.06
C ARG A 146 -4.06 -18.74 -18.70
N SER A 147 -4.82 -18.04 -17.83
CA SER A 147 -5.17 -18.56 -16.51
C SER A 147 -6.09 -19.77 -16.54
N LYS A 148 -6.78 -20.03 -17.65
CA LYS A 148 -7.72 -21.16 -17.80
C LYS A 148 -7.02 -22.52 -17.79
N ASP A 149 -5.72 -22.55 -18.05
CA ASP A 149 -4.91 -23.78 -18.05
C ASP A 149 -4.51 -24.22 -16.62
N TYR A 150 -4.98 -23.46 -15.57
CA TYR A 150 -4.60 -23.67 -14.17
C TYR A 150 -5.83 -23.70 -13.27
N ASP A 151 -5.79 -24.54 -12.25
CA ASP A 151 -6.90 -24.70 -11.28
C ASP A 151 -7.08 -23.46 -10.43
N LYS A 152 -5.98 -22.84 -10.00
CA LYS A 152 -5.98 -21.60 -9.22
C LYS A 152 -5.21 -20.50 -9.94
N SER A 153 -5.73 -19.28 -9.83
CA SER A 153 -5.16 -18.14 -10.56
C SER A 153 -5.34 -16.81 -9.83
N ILE A 154 -4.30 -15.99 -9.94
CA ILE A 154 -4.22 -14.67 -9.33
C ILE A 154 -3.92 -13.63 -10.41
N LEU A 155 -4.67 -12.53 -10.42
CA LEU A 155 -4.41 -11.35 -11.24
C LEU A 155 -3.85 -10.23 -10.35
N VAL A 156 -2.64 -9.75 -10.67
CA VAL A 156 -1.96 -8.68 -9.94
C VAL A 156 -1.96 -7.39 -10.75
N LEU A 157 -2.56 -6.33 -10.22
CA LEU A 157 -2.66 -5.03 -10.89
C LEU A 157 -2.39 -3.87 -9.92
N HIS A 158 -1.86 -2.77 -10.45
CA HIS A 158 -1.76 -1.51 -9.72
C HIS A 158 -2.59 -0.46 -10.43
N GLN A 159 -3.91 -0.47 -10.20
CA GLN A 159 -4.87 0.33 -10.94
C GLN A 159 -6.07 0.69 -10.07
N ALA A 160 -6.55 1.93 -10.19
CA ALA A 160 -7.83 2.29 -9.64
C ALA A 160 -8.98 1.76 -10.51
N ILE A 161 -10.00 1.21 -9.86
CA ILE A 161 -11.23 0.72 -10.50
C ILE A 161 -12.37 1.70 -10.21
N ASP A 162 -13.19 2.00 -11.22
CA ASP A 162 -14.30 2.97 -11.17
C ASP A 162 -15.28 2.74 -10.01
N LYS A 163 -15.49 1.50 -9.62
CA LYS A 163 -16.34 1.13 -8.48
C LYS A 163 -15.83 1.71 -7.16
N TYR A 164 -14.51 1.83 -6.97
CA TYR A 164 -13.87 2.21 -5.71
C TYR A 164 -13.30 3.62 -5.72
N LEU A 165 -12.94 4.14 -6.92
CA LEU A 165 -12.47 5.50 -7.12
C LEU A 165 -13.17 6.12 -8.36
N PRO A 166 -14.43 6.58 -8.25
CA PRO A 166 -15.26 6.93 -9.41
C PRO A 166 -14.73 8.07 -10.27
N HIS A 167 -13.95 8.98 -9.72
CA HIS A 167 -13.48 10.18 -10.43
C HIS A 167 -12.08 10.03 -11.04
N GLU A 168 -11.24 9.17 -10.44
CA GLU A 168 -9.83 8.98 -10.81
C GLU A 168 -9.55 7.49 -10.98
N PHE A 169 -9.98 6.90 -12.09
CA PHE A 169 -9.79 5.46 -12.35
C PHE A 169 -9.14 5.24 -13.72
N GLU A 170 -8.40 4.15 -13.86
CA GLU A 170 -7.82 3.67 -15.13
C GLU A 170 -8.65 2.58 -15.79
N LEU A 171 -9.33 1.76 -15.00
CA LEU A 171 -10.15 0.64 -15.47
C LEU A 171 -11.57 0.71 -14.92
N LYS A 172 -12.52 0.20 -15.70
CA LYS A 172 -13.86 -0.09 -15.19
C LYS A 172 -13.90 -1.52 -14.62
N ILE A 173 -14.74 -1.73 -13.62
CA ILE A 173 -14.93 -3.08 -13.05
C ILE A 173 -15.34 -4.11 -14.10
N GLY A 174 -16.11 -3.69 -15.12
CA GLY A 174 -16.51 -4.53 -16.25
C GLY A 174 -15.39 -4.88 -17.24
N ASP A 175 -14.22 -4.24 -17.14
CA ASP A 175 -13.06 -4.56 -17.97
C ASP A 175 -12.26 -5.76 -17.41
N LEU A 176 -12.51 -6.17 -16.17
CA LEU A 176 -11.83 -7.28 -15.54
C LEU A 176 -12.47 -8.63 -15.93
N PRO A 177 -11.69 -9.63 -16.39
CA PRO A 177 -12.18 -11.00 -16.58
C PRO A 177 -12.62 -11.59 -15.24
N LYS A 178 -13.71 -12.36 -15.24
CA LYS A 178 -14.29 -12.98 -14.03
C LYS A 178 -13.72 -14.38 -13.72
N CYS A 179 -12.59 -14.74 -14.31
CA CYS A 179 -12.04 -16.10 -14.27
C CYS A 179 -10.94 -16.32 -13.22
N PHE A 180 -10.48 -15.29 -12.54
CA PHE A 180 -9.47 -15.43 -11.51
C PHE A 180 -10.08 -15.73 -10.14
N ASP A 181 -9.34 -16.48 -9.31
CA ASP A 181 -9.73 -16.77 -7.94
C ASP A 181 -9.42 -15.57 -7.03
N TYR A 182 -8.34 -14.85 -7.30
CA TYR A 182 -7.98 -13.67 -6.53
C TYR A 182 -7.47 -12.53 -7.42
N TYR A 183 -7.88 -11.31 -7.09
CA TYR A 183 -7.45 -10.09 -7.75
C TYR A 183 -6.69 -9.24 -6.73
N ALA A 184 -5.36 -9.28 -6.81
CA ALA A 184 -4.46 -8.53 -5.93
C ALA A 184 -4.22 -7.13 -6.50
N LEU A 185 -4.88 -6.13 -5.94
CA LEU A 185 -4.85 -4.76 -6.41
C LEU A 185 -4.09 -3.83 -5.46
N GLY A 186 -3.27 -2.94 -6.00
CA GLY A 186 -2.67 -1.78 -5.32
C GLY A 186 -3.20 -0.47 -5.88
N HIS A 187 -2.61 0.66 -5.48
CA HIS A 187 -2.96 2.04 -5.85
C HIS A 187 -4.01 2.70 -4.96
N ILE A 188 -4.96 1.96 -4.42
CA ILE A 188 -5.93 2.49 -3.45
C ILE A 188 -5.45 2.12 -2.04
N HIS A 189 -5.08 3.15 -1.27
CA HIS A 189 -4.49 2.98 0.06
C HIS A 189 -5.46 2.49 1.14
N ASN A 190 -6.75 2.47 0.83
CA ASN A 190 -7.78 1.92 1.70
C ASN A 190 -7.94 0.42 1.49
N ARG A 191 -8.06 -0.33 2.60
CA ARG A 191 -8.36 -1.76 2.55
C ARG A 191 -9.76 -2.03 2.03
N ILE A 192 -9.86 -2.83 0.96
CA ILE A 192 -11.11 -3.21 0.33
C ILE A 192 -11.06 -4.72 0.06
N ILE A 193 -12.16 -5.42 0.35
CA ILE A 193 -12.40 -6.81 -0.04
C ILE A 193 -13.80 -6.87 -0.60
N ASP A 194 -13.95 -7.46 -1.78
CA ASP A 194 -15.23 -7.68 -2.45
C ASP A 194 -15.29 -9.04 -3.13
N ASP A 195 -16.48 -9.57 -3.27
CA ASP A 195 -16.73 -10.70 -4.17
C ASP A 195 -16.67 -10.25 -5.62
N PHE A 196 -15.89 -10.93 -6.43
CA PHE A 196 -15.81 -10.62 -7.86
C PHE A 196 -15.54 -11.85 -8.71
N GLY A 197 -16.40 -12.06 -9.72
CA GLY A 197 -16.29 -13.23 -10.61
C GLY A 197 -16.49 -14.54 -9.84
N ARG A 198 -15.50 -15.42 -9.89
CA ARG A 198 -15.49 -16.68 -9.14
C ARG A 198 -14.72 -16.61 -7.81
N GLY A 199 -14.16 -15.44 -7.47
CA GLY A 199 -13.29 -15.31 -6.31
C GLY A 199 -13.40 -13.97 -5.59
N ARG A 200 -12.28 -13.46 -5.12
CA ARG A 200 -12.16 -12.23 -4.32
C ARG A 200 -11.35 -11.16 -5.03
N LEU A 201 -11.82 -9.91 -4.96
CA LEU A 201 -11.06 -8.73 -5.35
C LEU A 201 -10.65 -7.97 -4.09
N ALA A 202 -9.36 -7.66 -3.95
CA ALA A 202 -8.86 -6.96 -2.78
C ALA A 202 -7.82 -5.90 -3.12
N TYR A 203 -7.94 -4.75 -2.44
CA TYR A 203 -6.87 -3.77 -2.27
C TYR A 203 -6.32 -3.96 -0.87
N SER A 204 -5.03 -4.30 -0.73
CA SER A 204 -4.39 -4.48 0.59
C SER A 204 -4.29 -3.16 1.37
N GLY A 205 -4.35 -2.06 0.65
CA GLY A 205 -4.09 -0.73 1.18
C GLY A 205 -2.61 -0.47 1.44
N SER A 206 -2.28 0.75 1.79
CA SER A 206 -0.92 1.12 2.19
C SER A 206 -0.59 0.59 3.58
N THR A 207 0.69 0.41 3.87
CA THR A 207 1.16 -0.04 5.19
C THR A 207 1.22 1.08 6.22
N GLU A 208 1.37 2.34 5.77
CA GLU A 208 1.38 3.55 6.62
C GLU A 208 0.31 4.54 6.12
N ILE A 209 -0.08 5.51 6.95
CA ILE A 209 -1.03 6.57 6.60
C ILE A 209 -0.31 7.60 5.72
N TRP A 210 -0.68 7.63 4.45
CA TRP A 210 -0.12 8.52 3.45
C TRP A 210 -0.88 9.86 3.36
N LYS A 211 -2.25 9.80 3.53
CA LYS A 211 -3.14 10.97 3.54
C LYS A 211 -4.19 10.87 4.63
N ILE A 212 -4.73 12.03 5.04
CA ILE A 212 -5.77 12.11 6.07
C ILE A 212 -7.08 11.38 5.69
N ASP A 213 -7.44 11.35 4.43
CA ASP A 213 -8.66 10.70 3.95
C ASP A 213 -8.65 9.17 4.16
N GLU A 214 -7.48 8.57 4.39
CA GLU A 214 -7.33 7.17 4.77
C GLU A 214 -7.72 6.89 6.23
N LEU A 215 -7.76 7.92 7.08
CA LEU A 215 -7.92 7.77 8.53
C LEU A 215 -9.22 7.07 8.93
N LYS A 216 -10.31 7.35 8.21
CA LYS A 216 -11.60 6.68 8.45
C LYS A 216 -11.53 5.16 8.17
N ASN A 217 -10.83 4.77 7.12
CA ASN A 217 -10.63 3.35 6.79
C ASN A 217 -9.66 2.70 7.79
N TYR A 218 -8.56 3.38 8.13
CA TYR A 218 -7.60 2.95 9.14
C TYR A 218 -8.25 2.65 10.49
N LYS A 219 -9.05 3.60 11.04
CA LYS A 219 -9.77 3.39 12.30
C LYS A 219 -10.71 2.18 12.28
N LYS A 220 -11.22 1.80 11.11
CA LYS A 220 -12.15 0.67 10.95
C LYS A 220 -11.48 -0.66 10.64
N LYS A 221 -10.41 -0.66 9.83
CA LYS A 221 -9.83 -1.87 9.23
C LYS A 221 -8.33 -2.04 9.53
N GLY A 222 -7.68 -1.02 10.11
CA GLY A 222 -6.23 -1.01 10.31
C GLY A 222 -5.45 -0.79 9.01
N LYS A 223 -4.12 -0.85 9.13
CA LYS A 223 -3.13 -0.84 8.06
C LYS A 223 -2.26 -2.09 8.15
N GLY A 224 -1.66 -2.52 7.04
CA GLY A 224 -0.79 -3.69 6.98
C GLY A 224 -0.98 -4.47 5.69
N PHE A 225 -1.27 -5.76 5.74
CA PHE A 225 -1.39 -6.63 4.57
C PHE A 225 -2.55 -7.62 4.72
N TYR A 226 -2.84 -8.35 3.66
CA TYR A 226 -3.75 -9.50 3.70
C TYR A 226 -2.98 -10.81 3.69
N LEU A 227 -3.39 -11.74 4.54
CA LEU A 227 -3.07 -13.15 4.46
C LEU A 227 -4.23 -13.83 3.73
N VAL A 228 -3.92 -14.52 2.64
CA VAL A 228 -4.91 -15.11 1.73
C VAL A 228 -4.71 -16.61 1.68
N ASP A 229 -5.76 -17.36 1.95
CA ASP A 229 -5.80 -18.81 1.74
C ASP A 229 -6.59 -19.12 0.46
N LEU A 230 -5.91 -19.79 -0.49
CA LEU A 230 -6.52 -20.20 -1.76
C LEU A 230 -7.22 -21.56 -1.70
N ASP A 231 -7.13 -22.27 -0.59
CA ASP A 231 -7.83 -23.53 -0.43
C ASP A 231 -9.34 -23.29 -0.38
N GLY A 232 -10.10 -24.22 -0.91
CA GLY A 232 -11.55 -24.07 -1.07
C GLY A 232 -11.98 -23.35 -2.36
N ASP A 233 -13.30 -23.18 -2.51
CA ASP A 233 -13.93 -22.62 -3.73
C ASP A 233 -13.73 -21.12 -3.83
N ILE A 234 -13.79 -20.42 -2.70
CA ILE A 234 -13.58 -18.96 -2.60
C ILE A 234 -12.44 -18.70 -1.62
N PRO A 235 -11.43 -17.89 -2.01
CA PRO A 235 -10.32 -17.56 -1.13
C PRO A 235 -10.78 -16.91 0.19
N ASP A 236 -10.21 -17.35 1.31
CA ASP A 236 -10.32 -16.63 2.59
C ASP A 236 -9.29 -15.52 2.66
N VAL A 237 -9.71 -14.33 3.12
CA VAL A 237 -8.87 -13.12 3.13
C VAL A 237 -8.91 -12.49 4.51
N GLN A 238 -7.81 -12.58 5.23
CA GLN A 238 -7.65 -12.06 6.57
C GLN A 238 -6.74 -10.83 6.60
N GLY A 239 -7.17 -9.76 7.28
CA GLY A 239 -6.35 -8.57 7.49
C GLY A 239 -5.36 -8.77 8.63
N VAL A 240 -4.06 -8.66 8.36
CA VAL A 240 -3.03 -8.56 9.39
C VAL A 240 -2.73 -7.08 9.62
N ASN A 241 -2.96 -6.61 10.83
CA ASN A 241 -2.73 -5.22 11.21
C ASN A 241 -1.32 -5.05 11.76
N LEU A 242 -0.65 -4.01 11.29
CA LEU A 242 0.66 -3.60 11.80
C LEU A 242 0.49 -2.49 12.83
N GLU A 243 1.35 -2.49 13.82
CA GLU A 243 1.47 -1.40 14.75
C GLU A 243 2.09 -0.19 14.06
N MET A 244 1.44 0.95 14.19
CA MET A 244 1.92 2.21 13.60
C MET A 244 3.02 2.80 14.48
N SER A 245 3.98 3.50 13.86
CA SER A 245 5.07 4.15 14.60
C SER A 245 4.60 5.38 15.39
N ARG A 246 3.46 5.97 15.01
CA ARG A 246 2.87 7.14 15.66
C ARG A 246 1.36 7.04 15.71
N GLU A 247 0.80 7.58 16.78
CA GLU A 247 -0.65 7.82 16.84
C GLU A 247 -1.04 8.94 15.88
N VAL A 248 -2.25 8.82 15.31
CA VAL A 248 -2.84 9.87 14.47
C VAL A 248 -4.06 10.43 15.17
N ILE A 249 -3.95 11.69 15.57
CA ILE A 249 -4.98 12.44 16.27
C ILE A 249 -5.72 13.35 15.28
N GLU A 250 -7.03 13.21 15.22
CA GLU A 250 -7.92 14.11 14.47
C GLU A 250 -8.83 14.82 15.43
N GLU A 251 -8.67 16.14 15.54
CA GLU A 251 -9.47 17.00 16.42
C GLU A 251 -10.17 18.11 15.66
N LYS A 252 -11.39 18.44 16.12
CA LYS A 252 -12.20 19.53 15.61
C LYS A 252 -12.50 20.48 16.76
N ILE A 253 -11.99 21.69 16.65
CA ILE A 253 -12.05 22.71 17.69
C ILE A 253 -12.93 23.87 17.20
N GLU A 254 -13.85 24.32 18.03
CA GLU A 254 -14.53 25.60 17.83
C GLU A 254 -13.62 26.73 18.33
N PHE A 255 -13.51 27.82 17.55
CA PHE A 255 -12.56 28.90 17.88
C PHE A 255 -12.85 29.53 19.25
N SER A 256 -14.11 29.55 19.69
CA SER A 256 -14.51 30.02 21.03
C SER A 256 -13.90 29.25 22.19
N GLU A 257 -13.53 27.97 21.96
CA GLU A 257 -12.96 27.04 22.95
C GLU A 257 -11.45 26.73 22.66
N PHE A 258 -10.86 27.48 21.73
CA PHE A 258 -9.53 27.21 21.18
C PHE A 258 -8.45 27.07 22.27
N GLU A 259 -8.37 27.99 23.23
CA GLU A 259 -7.33 27.98 24.28
C GLU A 259 -7.46 26.76 25.21
N GLU A 260 -8.69 26.41 25.57
CA GLU A 260 -8.98 25.27 26.45
C GLU A 260 -8.66 23.96 25.75
N ASP A 261 -9.14 23.80 24.51
CA ASP A 261 -8.93 22.60 23.72
C ASP A 261 -7.45 22.38 23.37
N ILE A 262 -6.72 23.43 22.97
CA ILE A 262 -5.28 23.36 22.73
C ILE A 262 -4.52 23.02 24.02
N GLY A 263 -4.90 23.61 25.16
CA GLY A 263 -4.30 23.28 26.45
C GLY A 263 -4.53 21.83 26.88
N ARG A 264 -5.72 21.27 26.59
CA ARG A 264 -6.02 19.84 26.81
C ARG A 264 -5.20 18.95 25.90
N LEU A 265 -5.17 19.28 24.60
CA LEU A 265 -4.44 18.54 23.59
C LEU A 265 -2.93 18.53 23.87
N LYS A 266 -2.38 19.67 24.29
CA LYS A 266 -0.97 19.78 24.67
C LYS A 266 -0.62 18.82 25.80
N ARG A 267 -1.38 18.81 26.92
CA ARG A 267 -1.16 17.89 28.03
C ARG A 267 -1.23 16.43 27.59
N TYR A 268 -2.20 16.08 26.73
CA TYR A 268 -2.32 14.73 26.19
C TYR A 268 -1.09 14.31 25.38
N ILE A 269 -0.57 15.20 24.52
CA ILE A 269 0.62 14.92 23.70
C ILE A 269 1.88 14.82 24.56
N GLU A 270 2.00 15.64 25.63
CA GLU A 270 3.15 15.61 26.55
C GLU A 270 3.28 14.28 27.33
N GLU A 271 2.20 13.51 27.46
CA GLU A 271 2.19 12.17 28.08
C GLU A 271 2.56 11.03 27.11
N MET A 272 2.68 11.32 25.79
CA MET A 272 2.97 10.31 24.78
C MET A 272 4.47 10.03 24.66
N GLU A 273 4.84 8.76 24.42
CA GLU A 273 6.24 8.38 24.19
C GLU A 273 6.77 8.88 22.84
N THR A 274 5.89 9.02 21.86
CA THR A 274 6.25 9.49 20.51
C THR A 274 5.31 10.61 20.07
N MET A 275 5.87 11.63 19.41
CA MET A 275 5.07 12.75 18.88
C MET A 275 4.04 12.24 17.88
N PRO A 276 2.75 12.49 18.07
CA PRO A 276 1.70 12.04 17.16
C PRO A 276 1.66 12.86 15.88
N ILE A 277 0.90 12.39 14.90
CA ILE A 277 0.46 13.20 13.76
C ILE A 277 -0.86 13.85 14.14
N LEU A 278 -0.87 15.18 14.20
CA LEU A 278 -2.07 15.95 14.56
C LEU A 278 -2.72 16.56 13.31
N TYR A 279 -3.97 16.16 13.06
CA TYR A 279 -4.85 16.82 12.11
C TYR A 279 -5.88 17.65 12.85
N LEU A 280 -5.68 18.96 12.83
CA LEU A 280 -6.54 19.91 13.55
C LEU A 280 -7.43 20.69 12.58
N THR A 281 -8.73 20.66 12.82
CA THR A 281 -9.71 21.50 12.11
C THR A 281 -10.29 22.53 13.08
N VAL A 282 -10.00 23.80 12.84
CA VAL A 282 -10.57 24.91 13.60
C VAL A 282 -11.78 25.48 12.85
N LYS A 283 -12.92 25.62 13.53
CA LYS A 283 -14.17 26.18 13.01
C LYS A 283 -14.50 27.50 13.71
N GLY A 284 -15.30 28.35 13.05
CA GLY A 284 -15.75 29.63 13.56
C GLY A 284 -15.23 30.81 12.76
N ASP A 285 -15.46 32.00 13.27
CA ASP A 285 -15.00 33.25 12.67
C ASP A 285 -13.70 33.70 13.34
N PHE A 286 -12.59 33.65 12.61
CA PHE A 286 -11.25 33.96 13.13
C PHE A 286 -10.28 34.40 12.04
N ASP A 287 -9.25 35.16 12.44
CA ASP A 287 -8.10 35.43 11.60
C ASP A 287 -7.17 34.19 11.51
N ARG A 288 -6.98 33.70 10.30
CA ARG A 288 -6.14 32.49 10.05
C ARG A 288 -4.69 32.67 10.49
N SER A 289 -4.13 33.88 10.31
CA SER A 289 -2.74 34.18 10.68
C SER A 289 -2.57 34.15 12.19
N PHE A 290 -3.57 34.66 12.93
CA PHE A 290 -3.58 34.65 14.38
C PHE A 290 -3.64 33.22 14.94
N VAL A 291 -4.56 32.39 14.42
CA VAL A 291 -4.69 30.98 14.85
C VAL A 291 -3.43 30.21 14.53
N HIS A 292 -2.86 30.37 13.33
CA HIS A 292 -1.62 29.69 12.95
C HIS A 292 -0.46 30.04 13.87
N LYS A 293 -0.28 31.34 14.19
CA LYS A 293 0.75 31.80 15.13
C LYS A 293 0.55 31.18 16.52
N LYS A 294 -0.69 31.24 17.05
CA LYS A 294 -1.00 30.66 18.35
C LYS A 294 -0.75 29.15 18.41
N LEU A 295 -1.10 28.41 17.36
CA LEU A 295 -0.80 26.98 17.27
C LEU A 295 0.69 26.71 17.34
N ILE A 296 1.50 27.45 16.58
CA ILE A 296 2.95 27.33 16.65
C ILE A 296 3.44 27.63 18.06
N ASP A 297 3.05 28.76 18.66
CA ASP A 297 3.52 29.19 19.97
C ASP A 297 3.10 28.19 21.09
N SER A 298 1.92 27.54 20.95
CA SER A 298 1.42 26.60 21.96
C SER A 298 2.01 25.19 21.83
N LEU A 299 2.30 24.73 20.61
CA LEU A 299 2.69 23.35 20.34
C LEU A 299 4.20 23.18 20.03
N SER A 300 4.91 24.26 19.67
CA SER A 300 6.35 24.22 19.33
C SER A 300 7.27 23.85 20.50
N ASN A 301 6.79 23.96 21.73
CA ASN A 301 7.56 23.68 22.96
C ASN A 301 7.27 22.28 23.55
N ILE A 302 6.58 21.43 22.80
CA ILE A 302 6.40 20.03 23.17
C ILE A 302 7.63 19.27 22.66
N SER A 303 8.49 18.86 23.55
CA SER A 303 9.76 18.14 23.24
C SER A 303 9.68 16.68 23.67
#